data_b9aee3a362199e99d0bfbba0f697b8af
#
_entry.id   b9aee3a362199e99d0bfbba0f697b8af
#
_cell.length_a   1.000
_cell.length_b   1.000
_cell.length_c   1.000
_cell.angle_alpha   90.00
_cell.angle_beta   90.00
_cell.angle_gamma   90.00
#
_symmetry.space_group_name_H-M   'P 1'
#
loop_
_entity.id
_entity.type
_entity.pdbx_description
1 polymer ?
#
loop_
_entity_poly.entity_id
_entity_poly.type
_entity_poly.pdbx_seq_one_letter_code
_entity_poly.pdbx_strand_id
1 'polypeptide(L)'
;EYLYKVLKGSVRTYKILQDGRRLIEAFYLPGDIFGFEVGDEHRLSAEAIVDCQLRVLRRASVAALAARDSSVARQLCAVTVTELQRAQNHVMLLVRTARQRVTGFLLEMSKRSGDSDEINLPMSRQDIADYLGLTIETVSRSLMQLENAAAIALPSSRHIILCNRKALSRLTS
;
A
#
# COMPACT_ATOMS: atom_id res chain seq x y z
N GLU A 1 -19.09 -9.56 4.28
CA GLU A 1 -19.76 -9.33 5.58
C GLU A 1 -18.91 -8.58 6.61
N TYR A 2 -17.57 -8.57 6.49
CA TYR A 2 -16.67 -7.98 7.49
C TYR A 2 -15.77 -6.90 6.91
N LEU A 3 -15.40 -5.94 7.78
CA LEU A 3 -14.27 -5.03 7.62
C LEU A 3 -13.18 -5.46 8.58
N TYR A 4 -11.94 -5.16 8.23
CA TYR A 4 -10.78 -5.54 9.01
C TYR A 4 -9.92 -4.31 9.27
N LYS A 5 -9.59 -4.05 10.53
CA LYS A 5 -8.65 -2.99 10.92
C LYS A 5 -7.33 -3.62 11.32
N VAL A 6 -6.24 -3.21 10.70
CA VAL A 6 -4.89 -3.66 11.08
C VAL A 6 -4.49 -2.96 12.37
N LEU A 7 -4.21 -3.74 13.42
CA LEU A 7 -3.72 -3.22 14.70
C LEU A 7 -2.19 -3.33 14.78
N LYS A 8 -1.65 -4.43 14.23
CA LYS A 8 -0.21 -4.72 14.17
C LYS A 8 0.10 -5.55 12.94
N GLY A 9 1.32 -5.43 12.42
CA GLY A 9 1.75 -6.16 11.24
C GLY A 9 1.34 -5.49 9.93
N SER A 10 1.22 -6.25 8.86
CA SER A 10 0.81 -5.75 7.54
C SER A 10 0.13 -6.83 6.73
N VAL A 11 -0.83 -6.41 5.91
CA VAL A 11 -1.65 -7.27 5.05
C VAL A 11 -1.52 -6.78 3.61
N ARG A 12 -1.58 -7.68 2.65
CA ARG A 12 -1.78 -7.37 1.22
C ARG A 12 -3.11 -7.92 0.75
N THR A 13 -3.79 -7.21 -0.15
CA THR A 13 -4.88 -7.76 -0.95
C THR A 13 -4.39 -8.01 -2.36
N TYR A 14 -4.82 -9.12 -2.94
CA TYR A 14 -4.35 -9.54 -4.26
C TYR A 14 -5.39 -10.37 -5.00
N LYS A 15 -5.17 -10.50 -6.30
CA LYS A 15 -5.89 -11.42 -7.19
C LYS A 15 -4.89 -12.21 -8.03
N ILE A 16 -5.19 -13.49 -8.24
CA ILE A 16 -4.48 -14.29 -9.25
C ILE A 16 -5.21 -14.08 -10.59
N LEU A 17 -4.49 -13.64 -11.59
CA LEU A 17 -4.99 -13.43 -12.93
C LEU A 17 -5.11 -14.78 -13.68
N GLN A 18 -5.81 -14.80 -14.81
CA GLN A 18 -6.02 -16.02 -15.60
C GLN A 18 -4.71 -16.63 -16.12
N ASP A 19 -3.68 -15.82 -16.31
CA ASP A 19 -2.34 -16.23 -16.73
C ASP A 19 -1.44 -16.68 -15.59
N GLY A 20 -1.98 -16.79 -14.37
CA GLY A 20 -1.28 -17.23 -13.16
C GLY A 20 -0.47 -16.13 -12.47
N ARG A 21 -0.35 -14.93 -13.02
CA ARG A 21 0.32 -13.81 -12.35
C ARG A 21 -0.49 -13.33 -11.16
N ARG A 22 0.21 -12.96 -10.08
CA ARG A 22 -0.39 -12.30 -8.93
C ARG A 22 -0.37 -10.79 -9.15
N LEU A 23 -1.52 -10.16 -9.00
CA LEU A 23 -1.68 -8.71 -8.96
C LEU A 23 -1.98 -8.32 -7.52
N ILE A 24 -1.10 -7.56 -6.87
CA ILE A 24 -1.37 -6.96 -5.58
C ILE A 24 -2.10 -5.65 -5.81
N GLU A 25 -3.26 -5.49 -5.14
CA GLU A 25 -4.06 -4.28 -5.24
C GLU A 25 -3.64 -3.23 -4.21
N ALA A 26 -3.41 -3.68 -2.96
CA ALA A 26 -3.06 -2.78 -1.87
C ALA A 26 -2.21 -3.44 -0.78
N PHE A 27 -1.49 -2.60 -0.03
CA PHE A 27 -0.85 -2.92 1.23
C PHE A 27 -1.52 -2.16 2.36
N TYR A 28 -1.89 -2.88 3.43
CA TYR A 28 -2.51 -2.32 4.63
C TYR A 28 -1.54 -2.39 5.81
N LEU A 29 -1.29 -1.25 6.42
CA LEU A 29 -0.38 -1.05 7.55
C LEU A 29 -1.18 -0.76 8.83
N PRO A 30 -0.56 -0.73 10.02
CA PRO A 30 -1.26 -0.43 11.27
C PRO A 30 -2.07 0.87 11.18
N GLY A 31 -3.36 0.77 11.56
CA GLY A 31 -4.33 1.87 11.45
C GLY A 31 -5.26 1.76 10.23
N ASP A 32 -4.84 1.11 9.16
CA ASP A 32 -5.67 0.95 7.95
C ASP A 32 -6.86 0.01 8.18
N ILE A 33 -7.92 0.26 7.41
CA ILE A 33 -9.12 -0.58 7.39
C ILE A 33 -9.34 -1.06 5.95
N PHE A 34 -9.63 -2.34 5.77
CA PHE A 34 -9.90 -2.93 4.46
C PHE A 34 -11.14 -3.81 4.46
N GLY A 35 -11.53 -4.29 3.28
CA GLY A 35 -12.72 -5.08 3.07
C GLY A 35 -13.94 -4.25 2.66
N PHE A 36 -13.73 -3.01 2.18
CA PHE A 36 -14.78 -2.17 1.60
C PHE A 36 -15.11 -2.65 0.19
N GLU A 37 -15.97 -3.63 0.10
CA GLU A 37 -16.46 -4.15 -1.19
C GLU A 37 -17.98 -4.08 -1.27
N VAL A 38 -18.47 -3.92 -2.48
CA VAL A 38 -19.92 -3.96 -2.75
C VAL A 38 -20.35 -5.42 -2.85
N GLY A 39 -21.37 -5.80 -2.07
CA GLY A 39 -21.92 -7.17 -2.05
C GLY A 39 -21.47 -7.96 -0.83
N ASP A 40 -21.80 -9.25 -0.83
CA ASP A 40 -21.63 -10.15 0.32
C ASP A 40 -20.34 -10.95 0.29
N GLU A 41 -19.63 -10.95 -0.84
CA GLU A 41 -18.38 -11.69 -1.05
C GLU A 41 -17.19 -10.75 -1.26
N HIS A 42 -16.03 -11.17 -0.79
CA HIS A 42 -14.76 -10.51 -1.10
C HIS A 42 -14.27 -10.97 -2.47
N ARG A 43 -13.93 -10.00 -3.33
CA ARG A 43 -13.40 -10.26 -4.68
C ARG A 43 -11.89 -10.44 -4.72
N LEU A 44 -11.23 -10.07 -3.64
CA LEU A 44 -9.78 -10.15 -3.47
C LEU A 44 -9.44 -11.09 -2.32
N SER A 45 -8.34 -11.81 -2.45
CA SER A 45 -7.73 -12.52 -1.34
C SER A 45 -6.93 -11.56 -0.46
N ALA A 46 -6.99 -11.75 0.86
CA ALA A 46 -6.18 -11.01 1.82
C ALA A 46 -5.20 -11.96 2.51
N GLU A 47 -3.94 -11.53 2.65
CA GLU A 47 -2.88 -12.35 3.24
C GLU A 47 -1.96 -11.50 4.12
N ALA A 48 -1.60 -12.02 5.28
CA ALA A 48 -0.63 -11.41 6.18
C ALA A 48 0.78 -11.50 5.57
N ILE A 49 1.49 -10.36 5.49
CA ILE A 49 2.89 -10.30 5.02
C ILE A 49 3.85 -10.65 6.15
N VAL A 50 3.49 -10.27 7.37
CA VAL A 50 4.17 -10.57 8.64
C VAL A 50 3.09 -10.87 9.68
N ASP A 51 3.48 -11.35 10.85
CA ASP A 51 2.54 -11.60 11.95
C ASP A 51 1.63 -10.40 12.20
N CYS A 52 0.31 -10.64 12.12
CA CYS A 52 -0.71 -9.60 12.18
C CYS A 52 -1.65 -9.76 13.35
N GLN A 53 -2.10 -8.63 13.88
CA GLN A 53 -3.28 -8.54 14.72
C GLN A 53 -4.34 -7.70 14.00
N LEU A 54 -5.52 -8.28 13.82
CA LEU A 54 -6.63 -7.63 13.14
C LEU A 54 -7.82 -7.48 14.08
N ARG A 55 -8.52 -6.36 13.98
CA ARG A 55 -9.86 -6.23 14.54
C ARG A 55 -10.87 -6.50 13.45
N VAL A 56 -11.74 -7.47 13.67
CA VAL A 56 -12.83 -7.84 12.75
C VAL A 56 -14.08 -7.05 13.13
N LEU A 57 -14.71 -6.39 12.18
CA LEU A 57 -15.90 -5.57 12.34
C LEU A 57 -16.99 -6.06 11.38
N ARG A 58 -18.19 -6.33 11.88
CA ARG A 58 -19.33 -6.66 11.02
C ARG A 58 -19.79 -5.40 10.29
N ARG A 59 -19.89 -5.43 8.95
CA ARG A 59 -20.36 -4.30 8.14
C ARG A 59 -21.72 -3.78 8.59
N ALA A 60 -22.68 -4.68 8.87
CA ALA A 60 -24.00 -4.30 9.36
C ALA A 60 -23.94 -3.54 10.68
N SER A 61 -23.07 -3.94 11.62
CA SER A 61 -22.90 -3.24 12.91
C SER A 61 -22.29 -1.86 12.71
N VAL A 62 -21.30 -1.72 11.81
CA VAL A 62 -20.69 -0.42 11.47
C VAL A 62 -21.72 0.51 10.83
N ALA A 63 -22.51 -0.01 9.88
CA ALA A 63 -23.57 0.76 9.22
C ALA A 63 -24.67 1.21 10.22
N ALA A 64 -25.10 0.32 11.10
CA ALA A 64 -26.09 0.66 12.13
C ALA A 64 -25.57 1.72 13.12
N LEU A 65 -24.28 1.67 13.47
CA LEU A 65 -23.66 2.66 14.32
C LEU A 65 -23.54 4.02 13.59
N ALA A 66 -23.09 4.02 12.34
CA ALA A 66 -22.98 5.21 11.51
C ALA A 66 -24.34 5.90 11.28
N ALA A 67 -25.44 5.15 11.22
CA ALA A 67 -26.79 5.70 11.12
C ALA A 67 -27.24 6.46 12.40
N ARG A 68 -26.64 6.15 13.56
CA ARG A 68 -27.00 6.74 14.85
C ARG A 68 -25.99 7.77 15.36
N ASP A 69 -24.75 7.68 14.88
CA ASP A 69 -23.64 8.54 15.31
C ASP A 69 -22.96 9.17 14.10
N SER A 70 -23.20 10.47 13.92
CA SER A 70 -22.61 11.25 12.83
C SER A 70 -21.08 11.32 12.89
N SER A 71 -20.46 11.11 14.04
CA SER A 71 -18.99 11.06 14.17
C SER A 71 -18.44 9.78 13.51
N VAL A 72 -19.11 8.66 13.72
CA VAL A 72 -18.77 7.38 13.08
C VAL A 72 -18.98 7.45 11.56
N ALA A 73 -20.09 8.06 11.13
CA ALA A 73 -20.37 8.27 9.71
C ALA A 73 -19.26 9.11 9.04
N ARG A 74 -18.82 10.20 9.67
CA ARG A 74 -17.71 11.03 9.18
C ARG A 74 -16.39 10.27 9.12
N GLN A 75 -16.08 9.47 10.15
CA GLN A 75 -14.87 8.66 10.16
C GLN A 75 -14.89 7.62 9.03
N LEU A 76 -16.01 6.94 8.83
CA LEU A 76 -16.19 5.98 7.74
C LEU A 76 -16.00 6.64 6.37
N CYS A 77 -16.63 7.80 6.16
CA CYS A 77 -16.45 8.59 4.95
C CYS A 77 -14.97 8.97 4.73
N ALA A 78 -14.28 9.47 5.76
CA ALA A 78 -12.87 9.83 5.66
C ALA A 78 -11.98 8.65 5.29
N VAL A 79 -12.21 7.47 5.88
CA VAL A 79 -11.47 6.24 5.51
C VAL A 79 -11.74 5.87 4.06
N THR A 80 -13.01 5.88 3.62
CA THR A 80 -13.37 5.56 2.23
C THR A 80 -12.75 6.52 1.23
N VAL A 81 -12.74 7.83 1.51
CA VAL A 81 -12.10 8.84 0.67
C VAL A 81 -10.58 8.60 0.62
N THR A 82 -9.96 8.24 1.73
CA THR A 82 -8.52 7.92 1.77
C THR A 82 -8.19 6.70 0.90
N GLU A 83 -8.99 5.65 0.97
CA GLU A 83 -8.81 4.45 0.13
C GLU A 83 -9.02 4.75 -1.35
N LEU A 84 -10.04 5.54 -1.69
CA LEU A 84 -10.27 6.00 -3.06
C LEU A 84 -9.07 6.80 -3.57
N GLN A 85 -8.53 7.71 -2.80
CA GLN A 85 -7.35 8.50 -3.16
C GLN A 85 -6.11 7.62 -3.36
N ARG A 86 -5.92 6.59 -2.52
CA ARG A 86 -4.83 5.61 -2.70
C ARG A 86 -4.97 4.84 -4.01
N ALA A 87 -6.18 4.35 -4.29
CA ALA A 87 -6.45 3.63 -5.54
C ALA A 87 -6.20 4.52 -6.78
N GLN A 88 -6.64 5.78 -6.76
CA GLN A 88 -6.40 6.74 -7.83
C GLN A 88 -4.90 7.03 -8.00
N ASN A 89 -4.17 7.25 -6.92
CA ASN A 89 -2.73 7.46 -6.96
C ASN A 89 -1.99 6.24 -7.52
N HIS A 90 -2.42 5.03 -7.15
CA HIS A 90 -1.86 3.80 -7.69
C HIS A 90 -2.08 3.70 -9.21
N VAL A 91 -3.28 3.95 -9.70
CA VAL A 91 -3.57 3.98 -11.16
C VAL A 91 -2.66 4.99 -11.88
N MET A 92 -2.51 6.21 -11.33
CA MET A 92 -1.62 7.22 -11.89
C MET A 92 -0.15 6.79 -11.87
N LEU A 93 0.23 5.95 -10.91
CA LEU A 93 1.58 5.41 -10.84
C LEU A 93 1.84 4.39 -11.97
N LEU A 94 0.85 3.57 -12.32
CA LEU A 94 0.99 2.50 -13.32
C LEU A 94 1.22 3.00 -14.76
N VAL A 95 0.93 4.26 -15.08
CA VAL A 95 1.21 4.86 -16.40
C VAL A 95 2.61 5.48 -16.50
N ARG A 96 3.38 5.48 -15.41
CA ARG A 96 4.72 6.05 -15.34
C ARG A 96 5.82 5.05 -15.71
N THR A 97 7.03 5.53 -15.90
CA THR A 97 8.21 4.67 -16.11
C THR A 97 8.50 3.83 -14.86
N ALA A 98 9.16 2.68 -15.02
CA ALA A 98 9.48 1.78 -13.91
C ALA A 98 10.20 2.48 -12.74
N ARG A 99 11.19 3.33 -13.05
CA ARG A 99 11.92 4.12 -12.04
C ARG A 99 10.99 5.09 -11.30
N GLN A 100 10.08 5.75 -12.01
CA GLN A 100 9.10 6.66 -11.40
C GLN A 100 8.08 5.90 -10.53
N ARG A 101 7.64 4.69 -10.95
CA ARG A 101 6.77 3.82 -10.15
C ARG A 101 7.43 3.45 -8.82
N VAL A 102 8.68 2.97 -8.86
CA VAL A 102 9.43 2.61 -7.65
C VAL A 102 9.64 3.84 -6.77
N THR A 103 10.01 4.98 -7.33
CA THR A 103 10.20 6.23 -6.58
C THR A 103 8.91 6.68 -5.90
N GLY A 104 7.78 6.69 -6.63
CA GLY A 104 6.48 7.07 -6.09
C GLY A 104 6.02 6.14 -4.96
N PHE A 105 6.24 4.83 -5.12
CA PHE A 105 5.99 3.86 -4.07
C PHE A 105 6.79 4.14 -2.79
N LEU A 106 8.09 4.44 -2.91
CA LEU A 106 8.92 4.75 -1.74
C LEU A 106 8.45 6.03 -1.03
N LEU A 107 8.10 7.08 -1.78
CA LEU A 107 7.56 8.31 -1.21
C LEU A 107 6.21 8.07 -0.51
N GLU A 108 5.35 7.24 -1.07
CA GLU A 108 4.09 6.83 -0.44
C GLU A 108 4.34 6.09 0.87
N MET A 109 5.24 5.09 0.88
CA MET A 109 5.57 4.34 2.08
C MET A 109 6.17 5.23 3.17
N SER A 110 7.05 6.16 2.81
CA SER A 110 7.58 7.17 3.72
C SER A 110 6.47 8.00 4.37
N LYS A 111 5.55 8.54 3.56
CA LYS A 111 4.39 9.31 4.06
C LYS A 111 3.53 8.49 5.02
N ARG A 112 3.28 7.21 4.71
CA ARG A 112 2.50 6.30 5.57
C ARG A 112 3.22 5.91 6.85
N SER A 113 4.56 6.01 6.88
CA SER A 113 5.40 5.79 8.07
C SER A 113 5.67 7.08 8.87
N GLY A 114 4.80 8.09 8.75
CA GLY A 114 4.93 9.36 9.49
C GLY A 114 5.91 10.34 8.86
N ASP A 115 6.05 10.35 7.54
CA ASP A 115 7.00 11.17 6.78
C ASP A 115 8.46 10.94 7.16
N SER A 116 8.79 9.73 7.60
CA SER A 116 10.16 9.33 7.92
C SER A 116 11.01 9.20 6.65
N ASP A 117 12.24 9.66 6.71
CA ASP A 117 13.23 9.38 5.66
C ASP A 117 13.73 7.93 5.73
N GLU A 118 13.54 7.26 6.85
CA GLU A 118 13.91 5.87 7.08
C GLU A 118 12.67 4.97 7.00
N ILE A 119 12.66 4.04 6.07
CA ILE A 119 11.52 3.18 5.75
C ILE A 119 11.89 1.72 5.95
N ASN A 120 11.13 1.01 6.78
CA ASN A 120 11.18 -0.43 6.90
C ASN A 120 10.00 -1.04 6.15
N LEU A 121 10.28 -1.66 5.01
CA LEU A 121 9.27 -2.27 4.15
C LEU A 121 8.94 -3.69 4.65
N PRO A 122 7.70 -3.98 5.05
CA PRO A 122 7.30 -5.34 5.43
C PRO A 122 7.23 -6.28 4.24
N MET A 123 6.94 -5.75 3.03
CA MET A 123 6.78 -6.51 1.81
C MET A 123 8.11 -6.84 1.13
N SER A 124 8.14 -7.93 0.37
CA SER A 124 9.29 -8.34 -0.44
C SER A 124 9.40 -7.50 -1.72
N ARG A 125 10.57 -7.57 -2.40
CA ARG A 125 10.72 -6.98 -3.75
C ARG A 125 9.78 -7.59 -4.78
N GLN A 126 9.44 -8.88 -4.64
CA GLN A 126 8.44 -9.53 -5.48
C GLN A 126 7.05 -8.91 -5.25
N ASP A 127 6.66 -8.65 -4.00
CA ASP A 127 5.38 -8.00 -3.69
C ASP A 127 5.34 -6.57 -4.27
N ILE A 128 6.44 -5.84 -4.21
CA ILE A 128 6.55 -4.51 -4.82
C ILE A 128 6.41 -4.61 -6.35
N ALA A 129 7.02 -5.62 -6.96
CA ALA A 129 6.90 -5.86 -8.40
C ALA A 129 5.45 -6.18 -8.80
N ASP A 130 4.78 -7.08 -8.07
CA ASP A 130 3.39 -7.46 -8.31
C ASP A 130 2.41 -6.30 -8.10
N TYR A 131 2.72 -5.37 -7.17
CA TYR A 131 1.94 -4.15 -6.94
C TYR A 131 2.16 -3.12 -8.04
N LEU A 132 3.39 -2.94 -8.52
CA LEU A 132 3.74 -1.91 -9.51
C LEU A 132 3.59 -2.38 -10.97
N GLY A 133 3.18 -3.63 -11.20
CA GLY A 133 3.12 -4.22 -12.55
C GLY A 133 4.50 -4.27 -13.22
N LEU A 134 5.51 -4.66 -12.45
CA LEU A 134 6.91 -4.78 -12.88
C LEU A 134 7.43 -6.19 -12.63
N THR A 135 8.64 -6.50 -13.10
CA THR A 135 9.38 -7.70 -12.67
C THR A 135 10.28 -7.37 -11.47
N ILE A 136 10.64 -8.38 -10.68
CA ILE A 136 11.52 -8.22 -9.52
C ILE A 136 12.90 -7.66 -9.93
N GLU A 137 13.40 -8.04 -11.12
CA GLU A 137 14.65 -7.54 -11.69
C GLU A 137 14.55 -6.05 -12.00
N THR A 138 13.40 -5.60 -12.53
CA THR A 138 13.15 -4.19 -12.85
C THR A 138 13.06 -3.35 -11.58
N VAL A 139 12.39 -3.85 -10.53
CA VAL A 139 12.37 -3.20 -9.21
C VAL A 139 13.79 -3.10 -8.65
N SER A 140 14.54 -4.20 -8.64
CA SER A 140 15.91 -4.24 -8.12
C SER A 140 16.83 -3.29 -8.88
N ARG A 141 16.75 -3.27 -10.21
CA ARG A 141 17.54 -2.35 -11.06
C ARG A 141 17.17 -0.89 -10.79
N SER A 142 15.88 -0.58 -10.62
CA SER A 142 15.42 0.78 -10.31
C SER A 142 15.93 1.26 -8.95
N LEU A 143 15.92 0.41 -7.93
CA LEU A 143 16.47 0.71 -6.61
C LEU A 143 17.99 0.97 -6.68
N MET A 144 18.75 0.12 -7.39
CA MET A 144 20.20 0.33 -7.58
C MET A 144 20.49 1.64 -8.34
N GLN A 145 19.68 2.01 -9.33
CA GLN A 145 19.84 3.29 -10.03
C GLN A 145 19.61 4.49 -9.11
N LEU A 146 18.63 4.41 -8.20
CA LEU A 146 18.36 5.47 -7.21
C LEU A 146 19.49 5.54 -6.16
N GLU A 147 20.05 4.41 -5.76
CA GLU A 147 21.20 4.33 -4.83
C GLU A 147 22.47 4.91 -5.49
N ASN A 148 22.78 4.52 -6.72
CA ASN A 148 23.93 5.05 -7.47
C ASN A 148 23.84 6.57 -7.70
N ALA A 149 22.60 7.10 -7.77
CA ALA A 149 22.34 8.54 -7.85
C ALA A 149 22.36 9.23 -6.47
N ALA A 150 22.74 8.54 -5.40
CA ALA A 150 22.70 9.00 -4.01
C ALA A 150 21.34 9.59 -3.59
N ALA A 151 20.25 9.17 -4.23
CA ALA A 151 18.91 9.58 -3.88
C ALA A 151 18.33 8.76 -2.71
N ILE A 152 18.77 7.51 -2.59
CA ILE A 152 18.44 6.59 -1.49
C ILE A 152 19.70 5.85 -1.03
N ALA A 153 19.64 5.22 0.16
CA ALA A 153 20.58 4.19 0.59
C ALA A 153 19.80 2.90 0.91
N LEU A 154 20.43 1.75 0.68
CA LEU A 154 19.87 0.42 0.89
C LEU A 154 20.66 -0.37 1.92
N PRO A 155 20.54 -0.05 3.25
CA PRO A 155 21.24 -0.80 4.30
C PRO A 155 20.89 -2.29 4.31
N SER A 156 19.67 -2.65 3.91
CA SER A 156 19.23 -4.03 3.69
C SER A 156 18.17 -4.11 2.59
N SER A 157 17.74 -5.33 2.27
CA SER A 157 16.71 -5.56 1.23
C SER A 157 15.34 -4.91 1.56
N ARG A 158 15.07 -4.63 2.82
CA ARG A 158 13.81 -4.07 3.32
C ARG A 158 13.97 -2.72 4.03
N HIS A 159 15.18 -2.31 4.31
CA HIS A 159 15.49 -1.05 4.96
C HIS A 159 15.99 -0.06 3.91
N ILE A 160 15.31 1.07 3.76
CA ILE A 160 15.59 2.09 2.76
C ILE A 160 15.66 3.44 3.44
N ILE A 161 16.68 4.22 3.11
CA ILE A 161 16.85 5.60 3.59
C ILE A 161 16.71 6.54 2.39
N LEU A 162 15.81 7.51 2.49
CA LEU A 162 15.60 8.55 1.49
C LEU A 162 16.61 9.68 1.71
N CYS A 163 17.73 9.66 0.99
CA CYS A 163 18.82 10.63 1.16
C CYS A 163 18.49 12.00 0.53
N ASN A 164 17.65 12.04 -0.52
CA ASN A 164 17.29 13.28 -1.22
C ASN A 164 15.82 13.29 -1.68
N ARG A 165 14.92 13.62 -0.77
CA ARG A 165 13.47 13.71 -1.06
C ARG A 165 13.13 14.67 -2.20
N LYS A 166 13.83 15.81 -2.28
CA LYS A 166 13.57 16.80 -3.35
C LYS A 166 13.87 16.21 -4.72
N ALA A 167 14.99 15.48 -4.86
CA ALA A 167 15.32 14.80 -6.11
C ALA A 167 14.30 13.69 -6.43
N LEU A 168 13.88 12.89 -5.44
CA LEU A 168 12.86 11.86 -5.60
C LEU A 168 11.50 12.45 -6.03
N SER A 169 11.05 13.52 -5.41
CA SER A 169 9.79 14.18 -5.76
C SER A 169 9.80 14.74 -7.20
N ARG A 170 10.91 15.31 -7.65
CA ARG A 170 11.06 15.77 -9.04
C ARG A 170 10.99 14.64 -10.07
N LEU A 171 11.39 13.43 -9.72
CA LEU A 171 11.25 12.27 -10.60
C LEU A 171 9.81 11.82 -10.77
N THR A 172 8.94 12.16 -9.83
CA THR A 172 7.51 11.76 -9.83
C THR A 172 6.55 12.87 -10.21
N SER A 173 7.05 14.05 -10.53
CA SER A 173 6.27 15.20 -11.02
C SER A 173 5.92 15.09 -12.51
#